data_a0a44475b925416ed8ea90f5c8a6440a
#
_entry.id   a0a44475b925416ed8ea90f5c8a6440a
#
_cell.length_a   1.000
_cell.length_b   1.000
_cell.length_c   1.000
_cell.angle_alpha   90.00
_cell.angle_beta   90.00
_cell.angle_gamma   90.00
#
_symmetry.space_group_name_H-M   'P 1'
#
loop_
_entity.id
_entity.type
_entity.pdbx_description
1 polymer ?
#
loop_
_entity_poly.entity_id
_entity_poly.type
_entity_poly.pdbx_seq_one_letter_code
_entity_poly.pdbx_strand_id
1 'polypeptide(L)'
;MYLWTVDYYVTNYKDFNVENLHAYKGYLMEFFKPKTVNLRIQAINKYLDYIGKNKLRLSAVKIQQKTFLENVVSNADYTFLKKQLKKDGNMQWYFVVWYLGATGARVSELIRIKIEHVNLGYFDLYSKGGKLRRLYIPKKLREETQKWLSEEQRTTGYLFLNRFGERITARGISQQLKNYADKYGLDSKVIYPHSFRHLYAKNFLEKCNDIALLADLMGHESIETTRIYLRRTATEQQSLIDKIVTW
;
A
#
# COMPACT_ATOMS: atom_id res chain seq x y z
N MET A 1 -12.97 11.03 -8.55
CA MET A 1 -12.06 11.02 -9.73
C MET A 1 -12.82 10.81 -11.03
N TYR A 2 -13.67 9.77 -11.19
CA TYR A 2 -14.41 9.52 -12.45
C TYR A 2 -15.28 10.73 -12.86
N LEU A 3 -16.16 11.20 -11.96
CA LEU A 3 -17.01 12.37 -12.23
C LEU A 3 -16.19 13.60 -12.63
N TRP A 4 -15.16 13.92 -11.88
CA TRP A 4 -14.27 15.05 -12.22
C TRP A 4 -13.62 14.90 -13.60
N THR A 5 -13.24 13.68 -13.99
CA THR A 5 -12.63 13.43 -15.31
C THR A 5 -13.61 13.67 -16.44
N VAL A 6 -14.86 13.23 -16.29
CA VAL A 6 -15.92 13.43 -17.28
C VAL A 6 -16.30 14.91 -17.34
N ASP A 7 -16.47 15.55 -16.19
CA ASP A 7 -16.78 16.97 -16.08
C ASP A 7 -15.71 17.85 -16.74
N TYR A 8 -14.43 17.59 -16.45
CA TYR A 8 -13.31 18.25 -17.12
C TYR A 8 -13.36 18.09 -18.66
N TYR A 9 -13.65 16.86 -19.14
CA TYR A 9 -13.76 16.61 -20.58
C TYR A 9 -14.91 17.41 -21.21
N VAL A 10 -16.11 17.33 -20.63
CA VAL A 10 -17.31 18.03 -21.14
C VAL A 10 -17.09 19.55 -21.17
N THR A 11 -16.46 20.10 -20.15
CA THR A 11 -16.19 21.54 -20.05
C THR A 11 -15.22 22.02 -21.13
N ASN A 12 -14.16 21.23 -21.45
CA ASN A 12 -13.08 21.71 -22.32
C ASN A 12 -13.18 21.22 -23.77
N TYR A 13 -13.82 20.07 -24.02
CA TYR A 13 -13.90 19.44 -25.35
C TYR A 13 -15.33 19.36 -25.91
N LYS A 14 -16.34 19.59 -25.06
CA LYS A 14 -17.78 19.64 -25.38
C LYS A 14 -18.33 18.33 -25.97
N ASP A 15 -17.98 17.99 -27.23
CA ASP A 15 -18.56 16.87 -27.96
C ASP A 15 -17.75 15.59 -27.87
N PHE A 16 -18.43 14.45 -27.68
CA PHE A 16 -17.83 13.12 -27.75
C PHE A 16 -17.77 12.66 -29.24
N ASN A 17 -16.70 13.03 -29.92
CA ASN A 17 -16.30 12.58 -31.25
C ASN A 17 -14.85 12.09 -31.24
N VAL A 18 -14.42 11.48 -32.36
CA VAL A 18 -13.07 10.88 -32.47
C VAL A 18 -11.98 11.92 -32.26
N GLU A 19 -12.12 13.10 -32.89
CA GLU A 19 -11.13 14.18 -32.87
C GLU A 19 -10.90 14.70 -31.45
N ASN A 20 -11.97 15.10 -30.75
CA ASN A 20 -11.92 15.62 -29.40
C ASN A 20 -11.41 14.59 -28.40
N LEU A 21 -11.77 13.31 -28.53
CA LEU A 21 -11.28 12.23 -27.69
C LEU A 21 -9.79 11.98 -27.87
N HIS A 22 -9.28 12.07 -29.12
CA HIS A 22 -7.86 11.95 -29.38
C HIS A 22 -7.08 13.17 -28.88
N ALA A 23 -7.59 14.38 -29.05
CA ALA A 23 -7.00 15.59 -28.48
C ALA A 23 -6.91 15.51 -26.94
N TYR A 24 -7.99 15.06 -26.30
CA TYR A 24 -7.97 14.82 -24.86
C TYR A 24 -6.94 13.76 -24.42
N LYS A 25 -6.84 12.66 -25.16
CA LYS A 25 -5.81 11.64 -24.88
C LYS A 25 -4.40 12.22 -25.05
N GLY A 26 -4.16 13.05 -26.07
CA GLY A 26 -2.90 13.77 -26.25
C GLY A 26 -2.55 14.63 -25.03
N TYR A 27 -3.50 15.47 -24.61
CA TYR A 27 -3.38 16.26 -23.37
C TYR A 27 -3.05 15.39 -22.15
N LEU A 28 -3.74 14.27 -21.98
CA LEU A 28 -3.45 13.39 -20.83
C LEU A 28 -2.02 12.83 -20.89
N MET A 29 -1.55 12.46 -22.07
CA MET A 29 -0.20 11.90 -22.25
C MET A 29 0.91 12.92 -21.99
N GLU A 30 0.65 14.18 -22.29
CA GLU A 30 1.58 15.29 -22.05
C GLU A 30 1.72 15.62 -20.55
N PHE A 31 0.59 15.72 -19.85
CA PHE A 31 0.57 16.26 -18.47
C PHE A 31 0.53 15.20 -17.36
N PHE A 32 0.29 13.92 -17.67
CA PHE A 32 0.09 12.91 -16.64
C PHE A 32 0.91 11.64 -16.85
N LYS A 33 1.25 11.00 -15.73
CA LYS A 33 1.91 9.68 -15.77
C LYS A 33 1.01 8.61 -16.40
N PRO A 34 1.54 7.62 -17.12
CA PRO A 34 0.78 6.61 -17.86
C PRO A 34 -0.33 5.91 -17.06
N LYS A 35 -0.09 5.62 -15.77
CA LYS A 35 -1.13 5.05 -14.87
C LYS A 35 -2.32 5.98 -14.69
N THR A 36 -2.07 7.28 -14.54
CA THR A 36 -3.12 8.31 -14.39
C THR A 36 -3.87 8.49 -15.71
N VAL A 37 -3.15 8.49 -16.85
CA VAL A 37 -3.74 8.52 -18.19
C VAL A 37 -4.74 7.38 -18.36
N ASN A 38 -4.31 6.13 -18.09
CA ASN A 38 -5.17 4.96 -18.23
C ASN A 38 -6.39 5.00 -17.31
N LEU A 39 -6.23 5.50 -16.09
CA LEU A 39 -7.35 5.65 -15.16
C LEU A 39 -8.39 6.67 -15.68
N ARG A 40 -7.94 7.77 -16.27
CA ARG A 40 -8.82 8.78 -16.86
C ARG A 40 -9.46 8.28 -18.17
N ILE A 41 -8.71 7.57 -19.02
CA ILE A 41 -9.26 6.89 -20.20
C ILE A 41 -10.36 5.90 -19.78
N GLN A 42 -10.14 5.13 -18.71
CA GLN A 42 -11.14 4.20 -18.19
C GLN A 42 -12.42 4.93 -17.74
N ALA A 43 -12.29 6.10 -17.10
CA ALA A 43 -13.43 6.91 -16.69
C ALA A 43 -14.24 7.40 -17.91
N ILE A 44 -13.57 7.94 -18.94
CA ILE A 44 -14.21 8.37 -20.18
C ILE A 44 -14.87 7.19 -20.90
N ASN A 45 -14.18 6.05 -21.01
CA ASN A 45 -14.76 4.87 -21.67
C ASN A 45 -16.03 4.37 -20.98
N LYS A 46 -16.06 4.39 -19.63
CA LYS A 46 -17.28 4.07 -18.89
C LYS A 46 -18.43 5.05 -19.13
N TYR A 47 -18.11 6.31 -19.30
CA TYR A 47 -19.11 7.30 -19.66
C TYR A 47 -19.60 7.13 -21.10
N LEU A 48 -18.70 6.85 -22.06
CA LEU A 48 -19.05 6.52 -23.45
C LEU A 48 -19.97 5.28 -23.52
N ASP A 49 -19.73 4.26 -22.70
CA ASP A 49 -20.61 3.09 -22.62
C ASP A 49 -22.02 3.51 -22.12
N TYR A 50 -22.08 4.36 -21.09
CA TYR A 50 -23.32 4.85 -20.51
C TYR A 50 -24.17 5.66 -21.52
N ILE A 51 -23.54 6.50 -22.38
CA ILE A 51 -24.25 7.29 -23.39
C ILE A 51 -24.40 6.56 -24.73
N GLY A 52 -24.11 5.27 -24.81
CA GLY A 52 -24.27 4.44 -26.02
C GLY A 52 -23.23 4.68 -27.12
N LYS A 53 -22.13 5.36 -26.82
CA LYS A 53 -21.03 5.68 -27.77
C LYS A 53 -19.81 4.74 -27.60
N ASN A 54 -20.02 3.48 -27.30
CA ASN A 54 -18.96 2.50 -27.02
C ASN A 54 -17.97 2.29 -28.18
N LYS A 55 -18.36 2.57 -29.44
CA LYS A 55 -17.48 2.53 -30.61
C LYS A 55 -16.36 3.58 -30.56
N LEU A 56 -16.52 4.63 -29.76
CA LEU A 56 -15.55 5.72 -29.60
C LEU A 56 -14.54 5.48 -28.45
N ARG A 57 -14.51 4.29 -27.85
CA ARG A 57 -13.62 3.99 -26.70
C ARG A 57 -12.16 4.21 -27.05
N LEU A 58 -11.46 4.90 -26.15
CA LEU A 58 -10.03 5.14 -26.23
C LEU A 58 -9.25 3.89 -25.81
N SER A 59 -8.19 3.56 -26.53
CA SER A 59 -7.23 2.55 -26.12
C SER A 59 -6.32 3.04 -25.00
N ALA A 60 -6.02 2.18 -24.05
CA ALA A 60 -5.04 2.46 -23.00
C ALA A 60 -3.63 2.66 -23.58
N VAL A 61 -2.82 3.47 -22.90
CA VAL A 61 -1.40 3.60 -23.22
C VAL A 61 -0.60 2.46 -22.62
N LYS A 62 0.40 1.96 -23.34
CA LYS A 62 1.31 0.92 -22.82
C LYS A 62 2.10 1.47 -21.64
N ILE A 63 2.13 0.72 -20.56
CA ILE A 63 2.93 1.03 -19.37
C ILE A 63 4.10 0.08 -19.36
N GLN A 64 5.32 0.61 -19.48
CA GLN A 64 6.51 -0.16 -19.18
C GLN A 64 6.55 -0.42 -17.68
N GLN A 65 6.52 -1.68 -17.28
CA GLN A 65 6.70 -2.07 -15.90
C GLN A 65 8.18 -2.02 -15.56
N LYS A 66 8.54 -1.26 -14.52
CA LYS A 66 9.90 -1.32 -13.98
C LYS A 66 10.20 -2.73 -13.51
N THR A 67 11.38 -3.23 -13.82
CA THR A 67 11.82 -4.59 -13.47
C THR A 67 12.30 -4.71 -12.02
N PHE A 68 12.38 -3.61 -11.29
CA PHE A 68 12.85 -3.55 -9.91
C PHE A 68 11.91 -2.69 -9.03
N LEU A 69 11.93 -2.95 -7.73
CA LEU A 69 11.21 -2.16 -6.74
C LEU A 69 12.03 -0.93 -6.35
N GLU A 70 11.35 0.21 -6.28
CA GLU A 70 11.92 1.47 -5.79
C GLU A 70 11.19 1.90 -4.52
N ASN A 71 11.85 2.73 -3.72
CA ASN A 71 11.27 3.36 -2.54
C ASN A 71 10.68 2.35 -1.54
N VAL A 72 11.42 1.27 -1.28
CA VAL A 72 11.07 0.29 -0.23
C VAL A 72 11.93 0.59 0.99
N VAL A 73 11.30 0.67 2.16
CA VAL A 73 11.98 0.82 3.43
C VAL A 73 12.92 -0.37 3.66
N SER A 74 14.17 -0.10 4.08
CA SER A 74 15.13 -1.15 4.41
C SER A 74 14.84 -1.81 5.76
N ASN A 75 15.35 -3.02 5.99
CA ASN A 75 15.30 -3.65 7.31
C ASN A 75 16.03 -2.81 8.39
N ALA A 76 17.10 -2.11 7.99
CA ALA A 76 17.85 -1.21 8.88
C ALA A 76 17.00 -0.02 9.29
N ASP A 77 16.39 0.70 8.35
CA ASP A 77 15.53 1.85 8.63
C ASP A 77 14.29 1.46 9.44
N TYR A 78 13.67 0.33 9.10
CA TYR A 78 12.55 -0.22 9.88
C TYR A 78 12.92 -0.47 11.34
N THR A 79 14.07 -1.11 11.57
CA THR A 79 14.56 -1.42 12.91
C THR A 79 14.95 -0.16 13.66
N PHE A 80 15.62 0.76 12.99
CA PHE A 80 16.01 2.06 13.53
C PHE A 80 14.79 2.89 13.93
N LEU A 81 13.81 3.05 13.05
CA LEU A 81 12.58 3.79 13.32
C LEU A 81 11.85 3.23 14.54
N LYS A 82 11.68 1.91 14.63
CA LYS A 82 11.08 1.28 15.81
C LYS A 82 11.85 1.57 17.10
N LYS A 83 13.19 1.49 17.05
CA LYS A 83 14.05 1.77 18.19
C LYS A 83 13.90 3.21 18.69
N GLN A 84 13.87 4.18 17.77
CA GLN A 84 13.71 5.59 18.11
C GLN A 84 12.32 5.88 18.69
N LEU A 85 11.26 5.34 18.08
CA LEU A 85 9.90 5.50 18.59
C LEU A 85 9.74 4.93 20.01
N LYS A 86 10.33 3.76 20.29
CA LYS A 86 10.32 3.16 21.63
C LYS A 86 11.13 3.99 22.62
N LYS A 87 12.31 4.49 22.23
CA LYS A 87 13.16 5.35 23.05
C LYS A 87 12.46 6.65 23.46
N ASP A 88 11.72 7.25 22.54
CA ASP A 88 10.99 8.50 22.77
C ASP A 88 9.63 8.28 23.47
N GLY A 89 9.30 7.08 23.91
CA GLY A 89 8.03 6.76 24.58
C GLY A 89 6.81 6.77 23.64
N ASN A 90 7.01 6.89 22.33
CA ASN A 90 5.93 6.92 21.36
C ASN A 90 5.38 5.51 21.08
N MET A 91 4.86 4.85 22.10
CA MET A 91 4.51 3.42 22.06
C MET A 91 3.46 3.10 21.00
N GLN A 92 2.40 3.91 20.88
CA GLN A 92 1.40 3.70 19.83
C GLN A 92 2.03 3.65 18.43
N TRP A 93 2.94 4.60 18.12
CA TRP A 93 3.60 4.67 16.81
C TRP A 93 4.63 3.58 16.61
N TYR A 94 5.29 3.13 17.68
CA TYR A 94 6.11 1.93 17.68
C TYR A 94 5.30 0.70 17.25
N PHE A 95 4.09 0.52 17.78
CA PHE A 95 3.21 -0.58 17.40
C PHE A 95 2.64 -0.38 15.99
N VAL A 96 2.24 0.84 15.58
CA VAL A 96 1.80 1.11 14.20
C VAL A 96 2.86 0.63 13.19
N VAL A 97 4.12 1.02 13.39
CA VAL A 97 5.23 0.61 12.51
C VAL A 97 5.46 -0.91 12.58
N TRP A 98 5.40 -1.49 13.77
CA TRP A 98 5.60 -2.94 13.91
C TRP A 98 4.48 -3.74 13.26
N TYR A 99 3.23 -3.36 13.44
CA TYR A 99 2.09 -4.00 12.76
C TYR A 99 2.18 -3.91 11.23
N LEU A 100 2.50 -2.74 10.69
CA LEU A 100 2.68 -2.57 9.24
C LEU A 100 3.75 -3.53 8.68
N GLY A 101 4.91 -3.63 9.33
CA GLY A 101 6.02 -4.46 8.87
C GLY A 101 5.91 -5.94 9.21
N ALA A 102 5.12 -6.33 10.21
CA ALA A 102 5.02 -7.72 10.67
C ALA A 102 3.76 -8.45 10.19
N THR A 103 2.74 -7.74 9.72
CA THR A 103 1.48 -8.33 9.25
C THR A 103 1.21 -8.12 7.77
N GLY A 104 1.93 -7.20 7.15
CA GLY A 104 1.69 -6.81 5.76
C GLY A 104 0.29 -6.19 5.53
N ALA A 105 -0.38 -5.70 6.58
CA ALA A 105 -1.69 -5.06 6.48
C ALA A 105 -1.67 -3.83 5.57
N ARG A 106 -2.74 -3.62 4.80
CA ARG A 106 -2.98 -2.32 4.20
C ARG A 106 -3.31 -1.31 5.30
N VAL A 107 -2.97 -0.05 5.12
CA VAL A 107 -3.27 0.98 6.14
C VAL A 107 -4.76 1.05 6.47
N SER A 108 -5.64 0.83 5.48
CA SER A 108 -7.11 0.77 5.66
C SER A 108 -7.56 -0.45 6.48
N GLU A 109 -6.77 -1.52 6.52
CA GLU A 109 -6.98 -2.70 7.34
C GLU A 109 -6.44 -2.47 8.76
N LEU A 110 -5.23 -1.91 8.86
CA LEU A 110 -4.57 -1.60 10.13
C LEU A 110 -5.45 -0.74 11.05
N ILE A 111 -6.03 0.34 10.52
CA ILE A 111 -6.90 1.24 11.32
C ILE A 111 -8.17 0.56 11.84
N ARG A 112 -8.52 -0.62 11.33
CA ARG A 112 -9.71 -1.39 11.74
C ARG A 112 -9.39 -2.47 12.77
N ILE A 113 -8.12 -2.69 13.07
CA ILE A 113 -7.72 -3.65 14.12
C ILE A 113 -8.26 -3.16 15.45
N LYS A 114 -8.88 -4.09 16.19
CA LYS A 114 -9.38 -3.87 17.54
C LYS A 114 -8.56 -4.70 18.54
N ILE A 115 -8.68 -4.36 19.81
CA ILE A 115 -8.02 -5.09 20.90
C ILE A 115 -8.47 -6.54 20.94
N GLU A 116 -9.73 -6.81 20.65
CA GLU A 116 -10.29 -8.16 20.57
C GLU A 116 -9.57 -9.02 19.50
N HIS A 117 -9.18 -8.42 18.37
CA HIS A 117 -8.39 -9.12 17.34
C HIS A 117 -6.96 -9.44 17.83
N VAL A 118 -6.38 -8.58 18.67
CA VAL A 118 -5.08 -8.85 19.31
C VAL A 118 -5.20 -10.07 20.20
N ASN A 119 -6.26 -10.17 21.03
CA ASN A 119 -6.50 -11.31 21.91
C ASN A 119 -6.70 -12.62 21.15
N LEU A 120 -7.44 -12.58 20.03
CA LEU A 120 -7.62 -13.72 19.12
C LEU A 120 -6.34 -14.10 18.37
N GLY A 121 -5.44 -13.15 18.12
CA GLY A 121 -4.24 -13.35 17.31
C GLY A 121 -4.45 -13.23 15.81
N TYR A 122 -5.64 -12.84 15.36
CA TYR A 122 -5.97 -12.62 13.95
C TYR A 122 -7.13 -11.63 13.77
N PHE A 123 -7.26 -11.16 12.54
CA PHE A 123 -8.36 -10.30 12.09
C PHE A 123 -8.89 -10.79 10.74
N ASP A 124 -10.15 -11.18 10.69
CA ASP A 124 -10.82 -11.63 9.48
C ASP A 124 -11.32 -10.45 8.65
N LEU A 125 -10.90 -10.41 7.40
CA LEU A 125 -11.14 -9.35 6.43
C LEU A 125 -11.99 -9.87 5.28
N TYR A 126 -13.13 -9.26 5.06
CA TYR A 126 -14.01 -9.57 3.93
C TYR A 126 -13.70 -8.62 2.77
N SER A 127 -13.35 -9.17 1.61
CA SER A 127 -13.16 -8.42 0.36
C SER A 127 -14.43 -8.37 -0.49
N LYS A 128 -14.44 -7.51 -1.52
CA LYS A 128 -15.51 -7.52 -2.52
C LYS A 128 -15.60 -8.91 -3.15
N GLY A 129 -16.83 -9.47 -3.22
CA GLY A 129 -17.07 -10.85 -3.71
C GLY A 129 -17.03 -11.93 -2.64
N GLY A 130 -17.06 -11.58 -1.34
CA GLY A 130 -17.21 -12.53 -0.24
C GLY A 130 -15.95 -13.33 0.12
N LYS A 131 -14.81 -13.07 -0.50
CA LYS A 131 -13.57 -13.75 -0.14
C LYS A 131 -13.14 -13.34 1.26
N LEU A 132 -12.97 -14.31 2.13
CA LEU A 132 -12.42 -14.16 3.47
C LEU A 132 -10.90 -14.24 3.40
N ARG A 133 -10.24 -13.25 3.99
CA ARG A 133 -8.79 -13.24 4.23
C ARG A 133 -8.53 -13.06 5.71
N ARG A 134 -7.64 -13.87 6.26
CA ARG A 134 -7.21 -13.74 7.65
C ARG A 134 -5.88 -13.00 7.74
N LEU A 135 -5.85 -11.90 8.48
CA LEU A 135 -4.63 -11.18 8.86
C LEU A 135 -4.15 -11.76 10.18
N TYR A 136 -3.01 -12.43 10.17
CA TYR A 136 -2.42 -13.01 11.39
C TYR A 136 -1.59 -11.98 12.15
N ILE A 137 -1.69 -12.00 13.47
CA ILE A 137 -0.88 -11.19 14.38
C ILE A 137 0.16 -12.11 15.01
N PRO A 138 1.47 -11.96 14.67
CA PRO A 138 2.52 -12.85 15.20
C PRO A 138 2.55 -12.88 16.73
N LYS A 139 2.83 -14.04 17.32
CA LYS A 139 2.80 -14.29 18.76
C LYS A 139 3.54 -13.21 19.57
N LYS A 140 4.80 -12.93 19.22
CA LYS A 140 5.61 -11.92 19.89
C LYS A 140 4.99 -10.51 19.82
N LEU A 141 4.44 -10.12 18.65
CA LEU A 141 3.78 -8.84 18.50
C LEU A 141 2.53 -8.76 19.38
N ARG A 142 1.75 -9.83 19.42
CA ARG A 142 0.56 -9.95 20.28
C ARG A 142 0.89 -9.77 21.75
N GLU A 143 1.87 -10.51 22.26
CA GLU A 143 2.29 -10.47 23.66
C GLU A 143 2.78 -9.07 24.08
N GLU A 144 3.62 -8.44 23.28
CA GLU A 144 4.10 -7.08 23.54
C GLU A 144 2.96 -6.03 23.46
N THR A 145 2.02 -6.22 22.52
CA THR A 145 0.85 -5.34 22.43
C THR A 145 -0.04 -5.48 23.66
N GLN A 146 -0.26 -6.69 24.15
CA GLN A 146 -1.07 -6.93 25.36
C GLN A 146 -0.44 -6.29 26.60
N LYS A 147 0.89 -6.33 26.75
CA LYS A 147 1.60 -5.63 27.83
C LYS A 147 1.36 -4.12 27.75
N TRP A 148 1.57 -3.52 26.56
CA TRP A 148 1.32 -2.10 26.35
C TRP A 148 -0.14 -1.71 26.66
N LEU A 149 -1.12 -2.50 26.21
CA LEU A 149 -2.54 -2.25 26.49
C LEU A 149 -2.87 -2.35 27.99
N SER A 150 -2.23 -3.25 28.73
CA SER A 150 -2.37 -3.35 30.18
C SER A 150 -1.83 -2.11 30.89
N GLU A 151 -0.68 -1.59 30.46
CA GLU A 151 -0.10 -0.34 30.96
C GLU A 151 -1.01 0.87 30.70
N GLU A 152 -1.64 0.90 29.50
CA GLU A 152 -2.61 1.94 29.11
C GLU A 152 -4.03 1.69 29.68
N GLN A 153 -4.25 0.62 30.43
CA GLN A 153 -5.55 0.20 31.00
C GLN A 153 -6.67 0.08 29.96
N ARG A 154 -6.31 -0.41 28.75
CA ARG A 154 -7.22 -0.56 27.62
C ARG A 154 -7.55 -2.02 27.36
N THR A 155 -8.85 -2.34 27.36
CA THR A 155 -9.35 -3.74 27.23
C THR A 155 -10.21 -3.96 25.98
N THR A 156 -10.76 -2.91 25.37
CA THR A 156 -11.67 -3.00 24.23
C THR A 156 -11.48 -1.86 23.24
N GLY A 157 -12.05 -1.98 22.05
CA GLY A 157 -12.10 -0.92 21.07
C GLY A 157 -10.98 -0.94 20.04
N TYR A 158 -10.85 0.13 19.27
CA TYR A 158 -9.81 0.22 18.22
C TYR A 158 -8.41 0.25 18.83
N LEU A 159 -7.48 -0.51 18.24
CA LEU A 159 -6.11 -0.60 18.72
C LEU A 159 -5.38 0.74 18.65
N PHE A 160 -5.52 1.46 17.54
CA PHE A 160 -4.85 2.73 17.28
C PHE A 160 -5.84 3.89 17.28
N LEU A 161 -5.59 4.87 18.13
CA LEU A 161 -6.46 6.02 18.35
C LEU A 161 -5.81 7.33 17.89
N ASN A 162 -6.63 8.31 17.57
CA ASN A 162 -6.19 9.68 17.38
C ASN A 162 -6.10 10.41 18.75
N ARG A 163 -5.68 11.67 18.73
CA ARG A 163 -5.56 12.49 19.96
C ARG A 163 -6.89 12.74 20.70
N PHE A 164 -8.02 12.44 20.06
CA PHE A 164 -9.36 12.60 20.63
C PHE A 164 -9.93 11.27 21.17
N GLY A 165 -9.15 10.19 21.17
CA GLY A 165 -9.61 8.86 21.59
C GLY A 165 -10.45 8.13 20.54
N GLU A 166 -10.55 8.65 19.30
CA GLU A 166 -11.27 8.02 18.22
C GLU A 166 -10.33 7.19 17.34
N ARG A 167 -10.89 6.37 16.46
CA ARG A 167 -10.11 5.59 15.51
C ARG A 167 -9.21 6.49 14.65
N ILE A 168 -7.92 6.16 14.60
CA ILE A 168 -6.96 6.84 13.72
C ILE A 168 -7.34 6.71 12.25
N THR A 169 -7.01 7.71 11.43
CA THR A 169 -7.25 7.69 9.98
C THR A 169 -6.02 7.22 9.21
N ALA A 170 -6.25 6.63 8.03
CA ALA A 170 -5.16 6.23 7.12
C ALA A 170 -4.28 7.44 6.70
N ARG A 171 -4.90 8.61 6.50
CA ARG A 171 -4.20 9.85 6.19
C ARG A 171 -3.34 10.32 7.38
N GLY A 172 -3.89 10.23 8.60
CA GLY A 172 -3.16 10.56 9.84
C GLY A 172 -1.92 9.68 10.01
N ILE A 173 -2.04 8.37 9.78
CA ILE A 173 -0.88 7.45 9.79
C ILE A 173 0.15 7.88 8.75
N SER A 174 -0.26 8.09 7.50
CA SER A 174 0.67 8.43 6.42
C SER A 174 1.40 9.75 6.69
N GLN A 175 0.71 10.76 7.23
CA GLN A 175 1.32 12.04 7.56
C GLN A 175 2.29 11.91 8.73
N GLN A 176 1.89 11.22 9.78
CA GLN A 176 2.73 11.10 10.97
C GLN A 176 3.98 10.25 10.72
N LEU A 177 3.90 9.23 9.86
CA LEU A 177 5.10 8.48 9.43
C LEU A 177 6.11 9.39 8.72
N LYS A 178 5.66 10.32 7.88
CA LYS A 178 6.55 11.33 7.26
C LYS A 178 7.18 12.25 8.31
N ASN A 179 6.40 12.73 9.26
CA ASN A 179 6.91 13.58 10.34
C ASN A 179 8.00 12.85 11.16
N TYR A 180 7.82 11.54 11.43
CA TYR A 180 8.86 10.75 12.09
C TYR A 180 10.05 10.46 11.21
N ALA A 181 9.86 10.28 9.90
CA ALA A 181 10.99 10.16 8.96
C ALA A 181 11.84 11.42 9.02
N ASP A 182 11.24 12.59 8.90
CA ASP A 182 11.92 13.90 8.97
C ASP A 182 12.60 14.09 10.35
N LYS A 183 11.89 13.78 11.45
CA LYS A 183 12.42 13.88 12.83
C LYS A 183 13.67 13.03 13.05
N TYR A 184 13.72 11.84 12.48
CA TYR A 184 14.81 10.88 12.71
C TYR A 184 15.82 10.81 11.55
N GLY A 185 15.74 11.73 10.58
CA GLY A 185 16.68 11.80 9.47
C GLY A 185 16.56 10.63 8.48
N LEU A 186 15.37 10.05 8.34
CA LEU A 186 15.07 9.01 7.37
C LEU A 186 14.46 9.60 6.09
N ASP A 187 14.64 8.92 4.96
CA ASP A 187 14.01 9.35 3.71
C ASP A 187 12.49 9.18 3.76
N SER A 188 11.74 10.28 3.80
CA SER A 188 10.29 10.30 3.83
C SER A 188 9.63 9.69 2.57
N LYS A 189 10.40 9.52 1.48
CA LYS A 189 9.93 8.82 0.26
C LYS A 189 9.80 7.32 0.46
N VAL A 190 10.52 6.74 1.42
CA VAL A 190 10.46 5.31 1.74
C VAL A 190 9.67 5.00 3.01
N ILE A 191 9.41 5.99 3.87
CA ILE A 191 8.67 5.80 5.13
C ILE A 191 7.17 6.11 4.93
N TYR A 192 6.44 5.17 4.37
CA TYR A 192 4.99 5.25 4.16
C TYR A 192 4.34 3.85 4.27
N PRO A 193 3.05 3.73 4.58
CA PRO A 193 2.43 2.45 4.95
C PRO A 193 2.63 1.33 3.93
N HIS A 194 2.56 1.63 2.64
CA HIS A 194 2.68 0.61 1.59
C HIS A 194 4.11 0.08 1.45
N SER A 195 5.12 0.90 1.80
CA SER A 195 6.52 0.49 1.82
C SER A 195 6.79 -0.60 2.87
N PHE A 196 6.19 -0.50 4.06
CA PHE A 196 6.28 -1.55 5.08
C PHE A 196 5.62 -2.85 4.64
N ARG A 197 4.54 -2.77 3.87
CA ARG A 197 3.91 -3.95 3.27
C ARG A 197 4.82 -4.59 2.21
N HIS A 198 5.57 -3.80 1.44
CA HIS A 198 6.61 -4.32 0.55
C HIS A 198 7.73 -5.00 1.33
N LEU A 199 8.19 -4.40 2.44
CA LEU A 199 9.18 -5.00 3.33
C LEU A 199 8.71 -6.35 3.88
N TYR A 200 7.45 -6.42 4.38
CA TYR A 200 6.85 -7.68 4.83
C TYR A 200 6.92 -8.77 3.76
N ALA A 201 6.47 -8.44 2.55
CA ALA A 201 6.43 -9.39 1.45
C ALA A 201 7.84 -9.89 1.06
N LYS A 202 8.83 -8.99 1.04
CA LYS A 202 10.23 -9.30 0.77
C LYS A 202 10.80 -10.24 1.82
N ASN A 203 10.67 -9.87 3.10
CA ASN A 203 11.16 -10.68 4.22
C ASN A 203 10.46 -12.04 4.31
N PHE A 204 9.18 -12.10 3.92
CA PHE A 204 8.46 -13.37 3.85
C PHE A 204 9.06 -14.29 2.79
N LEU A 205 9.24 -13.79 1.55
CA LEU A 205 9.79 -14.57 0.44
C LEU A 205 11.26 -14.99 0.67
N GLU A 206 12.04 -14.19 1.38
CA GLU A 206 13.41 -14.57 1.77
C GLU A 206 13.44 -15.78 2.73
N LYS A 207 12.41 -15.92 3.57
CA LYS A 207 12.31 -17.00 4.58
C LYS A 207 11.47 -18.18 4.14
N CYS A 208 10.42 -17.90 3.38
CA CYS A 208 9.48 -18.88 2.88
C CYS A 208 9.22 -18.56 1.40
N ASN A 209 9.89 -19.28 0.51
CA ASN A 209 9.82 -19.01 -0.93
C ASN A 209 8.50 -19.51 -1.56
N ASP A 210 7.38 -19.23 -0.89
CA ASP A 210 6.02 -19.58 -1.33
C ASP A 210 5.24 -18.31 -1.69
N ILE A 211 5.23 -18.02 -3.00
CA ILE A 211 4.54 -16.85 -3.55
C ILE A 211 3.00 -17.00 -3.50
N ALA A 212 2.49 -18.23 -3.55
CA ALA A 212 1.04 -18.49 -3.51
C ALA A 212 0.52 -18.20 -2.10
N LEU A 213 1.18 -18.74 -1.07
CA LEU A 213 0.87 -18.44 0.32
C LEU A 213 0.99 -16.94 0.61
N LEU A 214 2.03 -16.27 0.09
CA LEU A 214 2.16 -14.82 0.26
C LEU A 214 1.00 -14.06 -0.39
N ALA A 215 0.55 -14.46 -1.60
CA ALA A 215 -0.58 -13.86 -2.28
C ALA A 215 -1.87 -13.97 -1.43
N ASP A 216 -2.12 -15.13 -0.85
CA ASP A 216 -3.26 -15.36 0.04
C ASP A 216 -3.16 -14.51 1.32
N LEU A 217 -2.02 -14.52 1.98
CA LEU A 217 -1.76 -13.71 3.18
C LEU A 217 -1.89 -12.20 2.92
N MET A 218 -1.53 -11.73 1.74
CA MET A 218 -1.68 -10.35 1.34
C MET A 218 -3.07 -10.03 0.77
N GLY A 219 -3.88 -11.03 0.45
CA GLY A 219 -5.21 -10.87 -0.17
C GLY A 219 -5.10 -10.21 -1.53
N HIS A 220 -4.27 -10.77 -2.40
CA HIS A 220 -4.18 -10.42 -3.80
C HIS A 220 -5.13 -11.32 -4.61
N GLU A 221 -5.90 -10.72 -5.51
CA GLU A 221 -6.80 -11.47 -6.40
C GLU A 221 -6.03 -12.21 -7.50
N SER A 222 -4.83 -11.73 -7.81
CA SER A 222 -3.95 -12.31 -8.82
C SER A 222 -2.52 -12.43 -8.29
N ILE A 223 -1.91 -13.58 -8.54
CA ILE A 223 -0.50 -13.86 -8.21
C ILE A 223 0.44 -12.88 -8.93
N GLU A 224 0.05 -12.36 -10.09
CA GLU A 224 0.80 -11.33 -10.82
C GLU A 224 1.01 -10.07 -9.98
N THR A 225 0.04 -9.72 -9.12
CA THR A 225 0.20 -8.61 -8.16
C THR A 225 1.28 -8.91 -7.12
N THR A 226 1.49 -10.19 -6.80
CA THR A 226 2.50 -10.63 -5.82
C THR A 226 3.88 -10.78 -6.49
N ARG A 227 3.95 -11.06 -7.79
CA ARG A 227 5.23 -11.15 -8.53
C ARG A 227 6.09 -9.91 -8.44
N ILE A 228 5.51 -8.73 -8.19
CA ILE A 228 6.28 -7.51 -7.99
C ILE A 228 7.27 -7.63 -6.80
N TYR A 229 6.97 -8.46 -5.81
CA TYR A 229 7.82 -8.68 -4.64
C TYR A 229 8.97 -9.64 -4.88
N LEU A 230 8.92 -10.43 -5.96
CA LEU A 230 10.07 -11.19 -6.46
C LEU A 230 11.11 -10.30 -7.15
N ARG A 231 10.72 -9.06 -7.50
CA ARG A 231 11.62 -8.11 -8.13
C ARG A 231 12.60 -7.59 -7.10
N ARG A 232 13.86 -7.75 -7.42
CA ARG A 232 14.96 -7.22 -6.61
C ARG A 232 15.19 -5.75 -6.95
N THR A 233 15.76 -4.99 -6.03
CA THR A 233 16.29 -3.66 -6.35
C THR A 233 17.47 -3.80 -7.33
N ALA A 234 17.82 -2.71 -8.04
CA ALA A 234 18.98 -2.74 -8.94
C ALA A 234 20.27 -3.16 -8.21
N THR A 235 20.47 -2.66 -6.99
CA THR A 235 21.62 -3.02 -6.14
C THR A 235 21.62 -4.50 -5.75
N GLU A 236 20.44 -5.05 -5.42
CA GLU A 236 20.31 -6.47 -5.08
C GLU A 236 20.52 -7.38 -6.29
N GLN A 237 20.07 -6.94 -7.48
CA GLN A 237 20.33 -7.65 -8.73
C GLN A 237 21.82 -7.69 -9.01
N GLN A 238 22.50 -6.54 -8.92
CA GLN A 238 23.96 -6.46 -9.10
C GLN A 238 24.69 -7.39 -8.13
N SER A 239 24.41 -7.27 -6.83
CA SER A 239 25.04 -8.11 -5.80
C SER A 239 24.80 -9.61 -6.01
N LEU A 240 23.66 -9.99 -6.57
CA LEU A 240 23.38 -11.38 -6.89
C LEU A 240 24.19 -11.85 -8.12
N ILE A 241 24.23 -11.03 -9.17
CA ILE A 241 25.04 -11.32 -10.36
C ILE A 241 26.50 -11.48 -9.97
N ASP A 242 27.05 -10.58 -9.16
CA ASP A 242 28.44 -10.64 -8.68
C ASP A 242 28.75 -11.91 -7.88
N LYS A 243 27.74 -12.51 -7.23
CA LYS A 243 27.89 -13.77 -6.48
C LYS A 243 27.77 -15.03 -7.35
N ILE A 244 26.91 -14.98 -8.38
CA ILE A 244 26.55 -16.15 -9.18
C ILE A 244 27.49 -16.28 -10.40
N VAL A 245 27.78 -15.15 -11.05
CA VAL A 245 28.56 -15.13 -12.30
C VAL A 245 30.03 -15.03 -11.95
N THR A 246 30.68 -16.18 -11.85
CA THR A 246 32.11 -16.29 -11.52
C THR A 246 32.98 -16.74 -12.70
N TRP A 247 32.40 -16.88 -13.89
CA TRP A 247 33.05 -17.21 -15.15
C TRP A 247 33.17 -16.02 -16.07
#